data_402d6565e4feea9dc65c2d6e8c2bcfd4
#
_entry.id   402d6565e4feea9dc65c2d6e8c2bcfd4
#
_cell.length_a   1.000
_cell.length_b   1.000
_cell.length_c   1.000
_cell.angle_alpha   90.00
_cell.angle_beta   90.00
_cell.angle_gamma   90.00
#
_symmetry.space_group_name_H-M   'P 1'
#
loop_
_entity.id
_entity.type
_entity.pdbx_description
1 polymer ?
#
loop_
_entity_poly.entity_id
_entity_poly.type
_entity_poly.pdbx_seq_one_letter_code
_entity_poly.pdbx_strand_id
1 'polypeptide(L)'
;KFLSARNSALNNAYMTGQFLSSHDEDGFKASLINGKGYTEDEATSAALVAATLQLTAKGIPVIYYGEEVGLSGLNNYPYQTNRYDMDFSKATKDNVTYQHYKNLLSIRNAYTDVFARGSRTVVAGSDEEGYDVVSRSYGGTTLYVGMNIKDTAKEVKVPVSLAAGTEVKDLYSGATYTVGSDKTVAVTIPAAKDGGTVILTEVKKTKDPGKTDPTPEKVSATLITLDKKTAGKQQNDTKKAAPKSGDDNEAATYVCLLGLAMVAITAATYRKKRACN
;
A
#
# COMPACT_ATOMS: atom_id res chain seq x y z
N LYS A 1 -4.04 10.73 11.16
CA LYS A 1 -4.95 11.92 11.07
C LYS A 1 -5.33 12.22 9.61
N PHE A 2 -4.36 12.38 8.68
CA PHE A 2 -4.63 12.76 7.29
C PHE A 2 -5.62 11.81 6.57
N LEU A 3 -5.34 10.48 6.54
CA LEU A 3 -6.20 9.51 5.85
C LEU A 3 -7.63 9.47 6.42
N SER A 4 -7.79 9.67 7.73
CA SER A 4 -9.12 9.74 8.35
C SER A 4 -9.86 11.00 7.90
N ALA A 5 -9.21 12.16 7.91
CA ALA A 5 -9.79 13.43 7.44
C ALA A 5 -10.18 13.34 5.95
N ARG A 6 -9.29 12.83 5.09
CA ARG A 6 -9.57 12.62 3.67
C ARG A 6 -10.79 11.71 3.46
N ASN A 7 -10.82 10.56 4.14
CA ASN A 7 -11.90 9.60 3.97
C ASN A 7 -13.25 10.14 4.44
N SER A 8 -13.25 11.05 5.43
CA SER A 8 -14.47 11.73 5.92
C SER A 8 -14.93 12.86 5.00
N ALA A 9 -14.00 13.51 4.28
CA ALA A 9 -14.31 14.61 3.37
C ALA A 9 -14.83 14.17 2.00
N LEU A 10 -14.53 12.92 1.58
CA LEU A 10 -14.87 12.41 0.27
C LEU A 10 -16.09 11.49 0.33
N ASN A 11 -17.14 11.80 -0.46
CA ASN A 11 -18.34 10.97 -0.54
C ASN A 11 -18.05 9.54 -1.03
N ASN A 12 -17.15 9.41 -2.00
CA ASN A 12 -16.78 8.15 -2.63
C ASN A 12 -15.27 7.86 -2.53
N ALA A 13 -14.70 7.96 -1.32
CA ALA A 13 -13.27 7.75 -1.09
C ALA A 13 -12.76 6.38 -1.61
N TYR A 14 -13.63 5.38 -1.76
CA TYR A 14 -13.29 4.07 -2.31
C TYR A 14 -13.02 4.10 -3.83
N MET A 15 -13.39 5.17 -4.53
CA MET A 15 -13.13 5.36 -5.96
C MET A 15 -11.86 6.20 -6.23
N THR A 16 -11.22 6.74 -5.21
CA THR A 16 -10.00 7.55 -5.40
C THR A 16 -8.79 6.66 -5.67
N GLY A 17 -7.96 7.06 -6.66
CA GLY A 17 -6.66 6.45 -6.92
C GLY A 17 -5.68 6.73 -5.78
N GLN A 18 -4.89 5.73 -5.41
CA GLN A 18 -3.79 5.84 -4.44
C GLN A 18 -2.50 5.49 -5.18
N PHE A 19 -1.60 6.44 -5.34
CA PHE A 19 -0.32 6.24 -6.00
C PHE A 19 0.83 6.82 -5.16
N LEU A 20 2.02 6.32 -5.35
CA LEU A 20 3.26 6.80 -4.73
C LEU A 20 4.11 7.57 -5.73
N SER A 21 4.03 7.20 -7.00
CA SER A 21 4.78 7.80 -8.11
C SER A 21 3.90 7.99 -9.32
N SER A 22 4.29 8.89 -10.22
CA SER A 22 3.64 9.10 -11.52
C SER A 22 4.66 9.55 -12.57
N HIS A 23 4.21 9.71 -13.81
CA HIS A 23 5.05 10.26 -14.88
C HIS A 23 5.31 11.78 -14.74
N ASP A 24 4.56 12.47 -13.89
CA ASP A 24 4.67 13.92 -13.66
C ASP A 24 5.35 14.29 -12.35
N GLU A 25 5.65 13.30 -11.51
CA GLU A 25 6.26 13.49 -10.19
C GLU A 25 7.54 12.67 -10.06
N ASP A 26 8.40 13.07 -9.14
CA ASP A 26 9.54 12.23 -8.75
C ASP A 26 9.02 10.90 -8.19
N GLY A 27 9.67 9.81 -8.60
CA GLY A 27 9.41 8.51 -7.99
C GLY A 27 9.65 8.54 -6.49
N PHE A 28 8.80 7.87 -5.71
CA PHE A 28 8.85 7.92 -4.25
C PHE A 28 10.25 7.60 -3.69
N LYS A 29 10.88 6.52 -4.14
CA LYS A 29 12.23 6.13 -3.73
C LYS A 29 13.28 7.17 -4.15
N ALA A 30 13.22 7.66 -5.38
CA ALA A 30 14.12 8.69 -5.89
C ALA A 30 14.02 10.00 -5.10
N SER A 31 12.81 10.40 -4.69
CA SER A 31 12.59 11.59 -3.88
C SER A 31 13.19 11.46 -2.47
N LEU A 32 13.20 10.25 -1.89
CA LEU A 32 13.86 10.00 -0.60
C LEU A 32 15.39 10.09 -0.72
N ILE A 33 15.96 9.53 -1.76
CA ILE A 33 17.41 9.57 -2.00
C ILE A 33 17.87 11.02 -2.25
N ASN A 34 17.25 11.68 -3.23
CA ASN A 34 17.73 12.99 -3.69
C ASN A 34 17.24 14.15 -2.81
N GLY A 35 16.04 14.04 -2.25
CA GLY A 35 15.44 15.11 -1.44
C GLY A 35 15.66 14.97 0.05
N LYS A 36 15.96 13.76 0.56
CA LYS A 36 16.11 13.46 2.00
C LYS A 36 17.48 12.88 2.37
N GLY A 37 18.31 12.55 1.39
CA GLY A 37 19.65 11.99 1.61
C GLY A 37 19.62 10.56 2.12
N TYR A 38 18.56 9.80 1.83
CA TYR A 38 18.50 8.37 2.14
C TYR A 38 19.50 7.61 1.27
N THR A 39 20.10 6.57 1.82
CA THR A 39 20.77 5.55 1.02
C THR A 39 19.75 4.77 0.19
N GLU A 40 20.23 4.02 -0.81
CA GLU A 40 19.38 3.15 -1.63
C GLU A 40 18.62 2.12 -0.78
N ASP A 41 19.27 1.53 0.22
CA ASP A 41 18.68 0.53 1.12
C ASP A 41 17.61 1.14 2.05
N GLU A 42 17.89 2.32 2.62
CA GLU A 42 16.92 3.05 3.45
C GLU A 42 15.68 3.45 2.62
N ALA A 43 15.90 3.95 1.40
CA ALA A 43 14.82 4.35 0.52
C ALA A 43 13.99 3.13 0.04
N THR A 44 14.65 2.00 -0.22
CA THR A 44 13.98 0.74 -0.56
C THR A 44 13.15 0.25 0.62
N SER A 45 13.69 0.22 1.83
CA SER A 45 12.97 -0.15 3.05
C SER A 45 11.73 0.71 3.28
N ALA A 46 11.87 2.03 3.11
CA ALA A 46 10.75 2.97 3.22
C ALA A 46 9.69 2.74 2.12
N ALA A 47 10.12 2.40 0.89
CA ALA A 47 9.23 2.11 -0.23
C ALA A 47 8.40 0.83 0.01
N LEU A 48 8.97 -0.20 0.63
CA LEU A 48 8.22 -1.41 1.00
C LEU A 48 7.07 -1.07 1.97
N VAL A 49 7.34 -0.32 3.03
CA VAL A 49 6.28 0.09 3.98
C VAL A 49 5.27 1.02 3.34
N ALA A 50 5.71 1.92 2.44
CA ALA A 50 4.81 2.80 1.68
C ALA A 50 3.88 2.00 0.75
N ALA A 51 4.38 0.95 0.09
CA ALA A 51 3.58 0.02 -0.71
C ALA A 51 2.52 -0.69 0.14
N THR A 52 2.86 -1.11 1.36
CA THR A 52 1.89 -1.68 2.29
C THR A 52 0.77 -0.69 2.59
N LEU A 53 1.11 0.56 2.90
CA LEU A 53 0.11 1.60 3.15
C LEU A 53 -0.76 1.85 1.91
N GLN A 54 -0.18 1.99 0.72
CA GLN A 54 -0.87 2.19 -0.55
C GLN A 54 -1.86 1.06 -0.84
N LEU A 55 -1.39 -0.19 -0.76
CA LEU A 55 -2.17 -1.37 -1.13
C LEU A 55 -3.22 -1.75 -0.08
N THR A 56 -3.11 -1.27 1.14
CA THR A 56 -4.10 -1.50 2.22
C THR A 56 -4.97 -0.27 2.51
N ALA A 57 -4.70 0.87 1.89
CA ALA A 57 -5.52 2.07 2.03
C ALA A 57 -6.90 1.91 1.36
N LYS A 58 -7.85 2.79 1.79
CA LYS A 58 -9.16 2.92 1.16
C LYS A 58 -9.01 3.56 -0.22
N GLY A 59 -9.65 2.98 -1.21
CA GLY A 59 -9.59 3.44 -2.60
C GLY A 59 -8.99 2.38 -3.53
N ILE A 60 -8.54 2.82 -4.71
CA ILE A 60 -7.99 1.99 -5.77
C ILE A 60 -6.47 2.20 -5.81
N PRO A 61 -5.64 1.19 -5.55
CA PRO A 61 -4.19 1.35 -5.70
C PRO A 61 -3.83 1.51 -7.18
N VAL A 62 -3.02 2.51 -7.48
CA VAL A 62 -2.46 2.77 -8.81
C VAL A 62 -0.95 2.64 -8.68
N ILE A 63 -0.39 1.58 -9.21
CA ILE A 63 1.05 1.31 -9.19
C ILE A 63 1.63 1.92 -10.46
N TYR A 64 2.57 2.85 -10.31
CA TYR A 64 3.33 3.34 -11.44
C TYR A 64 4.31 2.26 -11.88
N TYR A 65 4.37 1.99 -13.20
CA TYR A 65 5.14 0.87 -13.72
C TYR A 65 6.61 0.92 -13.26
N GLY A 66 7.13 -0.23 -12.88
CA GLY A 66 8.49 -0.39 -12.37
C GLY A 66 8.64 -0.22 -10.85
N GLU A 67 7.70 0.45 -10.15
CA GLU A 67 7.73 0.50 -8.68
C GLU A 67 7.76 -0.92 -8.09
N GLU A 68 6.99 -1.82 -8.66
CA GLU A 68 6.85 -3.22 -8.22
C GLU A 68 8.14 -4.04 -8.35
N VAL A 69 9.12 -3.54 -9.10
CA VAL A 69 10.44 -4.15 -9.23
C VAL A 69 11.57 -3.26 -8.67
N GLY A 70 11.20 -2.16 -8.02
CA GLY A 70 12.12 -1.26 -7.34
C GLY A 70 12.74 -0.18 -8.23
N LEU A 71 12.20 0.04 -9.45
CA LEU A 71 12.61 1.17 -10.29
C LEU A 71 12.07 2.48 -9.72
N SER A 72 12.82 3.56 -9.92
CA SER A 72 12.42 4.91 -9.54
C SER A 72 13.30 5.93 -10.27
N GLY A 73 12.81 7.14 -10.49
CA GLY A 73 13.56 8.19 -11.15
C GLY A 73 12.99 9.56 -10.80
N LEU A 74 13.63 10.61 -11.31
CA LEU A 74 13.27 12.01 -11.07
C LEU A 74 12.53 12.60 -12.26
N ASN A 75 11.58 13.48 -11.99
CA ASN A 75 10.94 14.32 -13.01
C ASN A 75 11.82 15.53 -13.34
N ASN A 76 13.05 15.29 -13.81
CA ASN A 76 14.07 16.28 -14.06
C ASN A 76 14.18 16.60 -15.55
N TYR A 77 13.50 17.66 -16.00
CA TYR A 77 13.62 18.13 -17.38
C TYR A 77 15.09 18.51 -17.71
N PRO A 78 15.62 18.14 -18.91
CA PRO A 78 14.94 17.47 -20.03
C PRO A 78 14.99 15.93 -19.98
N TYR A 79 15.60 15.35 -18.99
CA TYR A 79 15.90 13.91 -18.99
C TYR A 79 14.74 13.05 -18.48
N GLN A 80 13.97 13.54 -17.52
CA GLN A 80 12.78 12.86 -16.95
C GLN A 80 13.04 11.38 -16.68
N THR A 81 14.02 11.10 -15.81
CA THR A 81 14.46 9.73 -15.49
C THR A 81 13.38 8.89 -14.79
N ASN A 82 12.26 9.51 -14.37
CA ASN A 82 11.06 8.81 -13.92
C ASN A 82 10.26 8.15 -15.05
N ARG A 83 10.61 8.37 -16.32
CA ARG A 83 10.00 7.74 -17.51
C ARG A 83 10.95 6.71 -18.11
N TYR A 84 11.39 5.79 -17.26
CA TYR A 84 12.35 4.75 -17.60
C TYR A 84 11.71 3.61 -18.41
N ASP A 85 12.51 2.84 -19.14
CA ASP A 85 12.09 1.59 -19.74
C ASP A 85 11.86 0.53 -18.63
N MET A 86 10.82 -0.27 -18.79
CA MET A 86 10.53 -1.35 -17.83
C MET A 86 11.60 -2.44 -17.92
N ASP A 87 12.24 -2.73 -16.80
CA ASP A 87 13.21 -3.81 -16.67
C ASP A 87 12.52 -5.08 -16.12
N PHE A 88 11.99 -5.88 -17.03
CA PHE A 88 11.32 -7.14 -16.69
C PHE A 88 12.28 -8.18 -16.08
N SER A 89 13.60 -8.05 -16.26
CA SER A 89 14.57 -8.96 -15.68
C SER A 89 14.62 -8.89 -14.14
N LYS A 90 14.13 -7.78 -13.57
CA LYS A 90 14.01 -7.58 -12.12
C LYS A 90 12.80 -8.29 -11.49
N ALA A 91 11.86 -8.79 -12.29
CA ALA A 91 10.68 -9.51 -11.79
C ALA A 91 11.03 -10.95 -11.37
N THR A 92 11.92 -11.09 -10.40
CA THR A 92 12.47 -12.38 -9.95
C THR A 92 12.03 -12.75 -8.53
N LYS A 93 12.19 -14.03 -8.19
CA LYS A 93 11.95 -14.52 -6.82
C LYS A 93 12.90 -13.91 -5.77
N ASP A 94 14.06 -13.44 -6.21
CA ASP A 94 15.11 -12.90 -5.33
C ASP A 94 14.99 -11.36 -5.17
N ASN A 95 14.11 -10.71 -5.93
CA ASN A 95 13.82 -9.29 -5.78
C ASN A 95 12.80 -9.07 -4.64
N VAL A 96 13.25 -8.55 -3.52
CA VAL A 96 12.41 -8.31 -2.33
C VAL A 96 11.22 -7.39 -2.63
N THR A 97 11.41 -6.35 -3.44
CA THR A 97 10.34 -5.42 -3.80
C THR A 97 9.27 -6.12 -4.61
N TYR A 98 9.67 -6.91 -5.61
CA TYR A 98 8.74 -7.68 -6.43
C TYR A 98 7.92 -8.69 -5.60
N GLN A 99 8.56 -9.43 -4.69
CA GLN A 99 7.87 -10.38 -3.84
C GLN A 99 6.91 -9.69 -2.86
N HIS A 100 7.30 -8.53 -2.34
CA HIS A 100 6.47 -7.72 -1.46
C HIS A 100 5.19 -7.27 -2.16
N TYR A 101 5.30 -6.64 -3.35
CA TYR A 101 4.14 -6.23 -4.15
C TYR A 101 3.27 -7.41 -4.54
N LYS A 102 3.86 -8.50 -5.00
CA LYS A 102 3.14 -9.72 -5.38
C LYS A 102 2.31 -10.29 -4.23
N ASN A 103 2.89 -10.36 -3.03
CA ASN A 103 2.21 -10.84 -1.83
C ASN A 103 1.07 -9.91 -1.43
N LEU A 104 1.33 -8.61 -1.33
CA LEU A 104 0.31 -7.61 -0.97
C LEU A 104 -0.84 -7.56 -1.99
N LEU A 105 -0.56 -7.65 -3.29
CA LEU A 105 -1.59 -7.69 -4.34
C LEU A 105 -2.45 -8.94 -4.25
N SER A 106 -1.86 -10.08 -3.93
CA SER A 106 -2.60 -11.33 -3.68
C SER A 106 -3.57 -11.17 -2.50
N ILE A 107 -3.08 -10.61 -1.39
CA ILE A 107 -3.91 -10.33 -0.21
C ILE A 107 -4.99 -9.30 -0.53
N ARG A 108 -4.64 -8.22 -1.24
CA ARG A 108 -5.61 -7.20 -1.65
C ARG A 108 -6.73 -7.77 -2.51
N ASN A 109 -6.40 -8.64 -3.47
CA ASN A 109 -7.39 -9.28 -4.34
C ASN A 109 -8.34 -10.18 -3.55
N ALA A 110 -7.82 -10.95 -2.58
CA ALA A 110 -8.63 -11.81 -1.71
C ALA A 110 -9.59 -11.01 -0.81
N TYR A 111 -9.22 -9.78 -0.42
CA TYR A 111 -9.97 -8.93 0.50
C TYR A 111 -10.32 -7.55 -0.10
N THR A 112 -10.63 -7.51 -1.40
CA THR A 112 -10.85 -6.27 -2.16
C THR A 112 -11.85 -5.32 -1.48
N ASP A 113 -13.01 -5.81 -1.07
CA ASP A 113 -14.04 -4.96 -0.46
C ASP A 113 -13.60 -4.40 0.90
N VAL A 114 -12.89 -5.20 1.71
CA VAL A 114 -12.36 -4.75 3.00
C VAL A 114 -11.38 -3.60 2.82
N PHE A 115 -10.45 -3.71 1.87
CA PHE A 115 -9.47 -2.65 1.64
C PHE A 115 -10.05 -1.46 0.87
N ALA A 116 -10.86 -1.69 -0.18
CA ALA A 116 -11.40 -0.60 -0.97
C ALA A 116 -12.45 0.23 -0.23
N ARG A 117 -13.39 -0.42 0.48
CA ARG A 117 -14.58 0.19 1.06
C ARG A 117 -14.56 0.27 2.58
N GLY A 118 -13.81 -0.63 3.24
CA GLY A 118 -13.82 -0.81 4.68
C GLY A 118 -13.50 0.46 5.47
N SER A 119 -14.05 0.53 6.68
CA SER A 119 -13.63 1.52 7.66
C SER A 119 -12.14 1.36 8.00
N ARG A 120 -11.50 2.42 8.47
CA ARG A 120 -10.12 2.40 8.97
C ARG A 120 -10.10 2.98 10.37
N THR A 121 -9.62 2.21 11.33
CA THR A 121 -9.46 2.66 12.72
C THR A 121 -8.05 2.32 13.20
N VAL A 122 -7.36 3.28 13.79
CA VAL A 122 -6.08 3.02 14.46
C VAL A 122 -6.36 2.28 15.75
N VAL A 123 -5.71 1.14 15.96
CA VAL A 123 -5.90 0.28 17.14
C VAL A 123 -4.67 0.22 18.04
N ALA A 124 -3.48 0.46 17.49
CA ALA A 124 -2.22 0.64 18.20
C ALA A 124 -1.27 1.48 17.35
N GLY A 125 -0.29 2.14 17.94
CA GLY A 125 0.72 2.88 17.21
C GLY A 125 1.49 3.85 18.09
N SER A 126 2.68 4.23 17.61
CA SER A 126 3.55 5.22 18.22
C SER A 126 4.40 5.88 17.16
N ASP A 127 4.28 7.19 17.00
CA ASP A 127 5.13 7.98 16.09
C ASP A 127 6.60 7.91 16.51
N GLU A 128 6.89 7.87 17.83
CA GLU A 128 8.25 7.79 18.37
C GLU A 128 8.87 6.40 18.06
N GLU A 129 8.10 5.34 18.29
CA GLU A 129 8.54 3.97 18.03
C GLU A 129 8.41 3.58 16.56
N GLY A 130 7.76 4.41 15.72
CA GLY A 130 7.69 4.26 14.27
C GLY A 130 6.86 3.09 13.80
N TYR A 131 5.76 2.78 14.48
CA TYR A 131 4.80 1.76 14.03
C TYR A 131 3.36 2.24 14.10
N ASP A 132 2.50 1.65 13.28
CA ASP A 132 1.05 1.88 13.27
C ASP A 132 0.32 0.57 13.00
N VAL A 133 -0.75 0.30 13.73
CA VAL A 133 -1.64 -0.83 13.48
C VAL A 133 -3.05 -0.31 13.30
N VAL A 134 -3.66 -0.66 12.17
CA VAL A 134 -5.01 -0.24 11.83
C VAL A 134 -5.91 -1.43 11.58
N SER A 135 -7.15 -1.35 12.03
CA SER A 135 -8.19 -2.28 11.59
C SER A 135 -8.85 -1.79 10.30
N ARG A 136 -9.17 -2.73 9.42
CA ARG A 136 -9.95 -2.54 8.20
C ARG A 136 -11.16 -3.47 8.26
N SER A 137 -12.38 -2.90 8.25
CA SER A 137 -13.60 -3.71 8.47
C SER A 137 -14.66 -3.42 7.40
N TYR A 138 -15.20 -4.48 6.79
CA TYR A 138 -16.30 -4.44 5.83
C TYR A 138 -17.02 -5.79 5.80
N GLY A 139 -18.36 -5.76 5.74
CA GLY A 139 -19.18 -6.96 5.56
C GLY A 139 -18.97 -8.07 6.60
N GLY A 140 -18.67 -7.71 7.86
CA GLY A 140 -18.41 -8.67 8.93
C GLY A 140 -17.00 -9.28 8.90
N THR A 141 -16.11 -8.81 8.01
CA THR A 141 -14.71 -9.21 7.97
C THR A 141 -13.83 -8.06 8.48
N THR A 142 -12.89 -8.36 9.37
CA THR A 142 -11.91 -7.40 9.88
C THR A 142 -10.51 -7.92 9.65
N LEU A 143 -9.66 -7.06 9.07
CA LEU A 143 -8.22 -7.25 8.97
C LEU A 143 -7.51 -6.25 9.87
N TYR A 144 -6.38 -6.64 10.46
CA TYR A 144 -5.51 -5.76 11.22
C TYR A 144 -4.19 -5.64 10.47
N VAL A 145 -3.85 -4.43 10.02
CA VAL A 145 -2.64 -4.15 9.23
C VAL A 145 -1.66 -3.43 10.14
N GLY A 146 -0.55 -4.08 10.46
CA GLY A 146 0.56 -3.51 11.20
C GLY A 146 1.69 -3.11 10.24
N MET A 147 2.25 -1.92 10.47
CA MET A 147 3.38 -1.37 9.71
C MET A 147 4.46 -0.89 10.66
N ASN A 148 5.73 -1.14 10.32
CA ASN A 148 6.90 -0.71 11.08
C ASN A 148 7.92 -0.06 10.13
N ILE A 149 8.29 1.19 10.41
CA ILE A 149 9.26 1.96 9.60
C ILE A 149 10.68 1.94 10.16
N LYS A 150 10.92 1.17 11.22
CA LYS A 150 12.25 1.07 11.87
C LYS A 150 13.08 -0.06 11.28
N ASP A 151 14.40 0.05 11.45
CA ASP A 151 15.38 -0.96 11.00
C ASP A 151 15.41 -2.21 11.89
N THR A 152 14.65 -2.20 12.97
CA THR A 152 14.50 -3.32 13.91
C THR A 152 13.05 -3.77 13.97
N ALA A 153 12.85 -5.07 14.17
CA ALA A 153 11.52 -5.63 14.37
C ALA A 153 10.86 -5.06 15.64
N LYS A 154 9.52 -4.95 15.63
CA LYS A 154 8.74 -4.39 16.72
C LYS A 154 7.76 -5.41 17.28
N GLU A 155 7.89 -5.74 18.56
CA GLU A 155 6.87 -6.51 19.28
C GLU A 155 5.69 -5.61 19.65
N VAL A 156 4.47 -6.05 19.32
CA VAL A 156 3.24 -5.32 19.56
C VAL A 156 2.15 -6.26 20.06
N LYS A 157 1.41 -5.83 21.08
CA LYS A 157 0.12 -6.42 21.43
C LYS A 157 -0.99 -5.70 20.68
N VAL A 158 -1.54 -6.35 19.66
CA VAL A 158 -2.61 -5.79 18.82
C VAL A 158 -3.97 -6.05 19.48
N PRO A 159 -4.71 -5.01 19.91
CA PRO A 159 -6.07 -5.17 20.38
C PRO A 159 -6.98 -5.65 19.23
N VAL A 160 -7.75 -6.70 19.48
CA VAL A 160 -8.66 -7.28 18.49
C VAL A 160 -10.07 -7.44 19.01
N SER A 161 -11.06 -7.34 18.13
CA SER A 161 -12.48 -7.54 18.47
C SER A 161 -12.88 -9.03 18.34
N LEU A 162 -11.99 -9.93 18.77
CA LEU A 162 -12.18 -11.37 18.72
C LEU A 162 -12.21 -11.97 20.14
N ALA A 163 -12.83 -13.13 20.29
CA ALA A 163 -12.87 -13.83 21.56
C ALA A 163 -11.48 -14.41 21.91
N ALA A 164 -11.15 -14.48 23.20
CA ALA A 164 -9.96 -15.17 23.66
C ALA A 164 -9.94 -16.63 23.17
N GLY A 165 -8.78 -17.12 22.78
CA GLY A 165 -8.61 -18.45 22.19
C GLY A 165 -8.93 -18.54 20.68
N THR A 166 -9.39 -17.46 20.06
CA THR A 166 -9.59 -17.42 18.60
C THR A 166 -8.23 -17.51 17.89
N GLU A 167 -8.16 -18.35 16.86
CA GLU A 167 -7.00 -18.46 16.00
C GLU A 167 -6.98 -17.32 14.97
N VAL A 168 -5.82 -16.67 14.82
CA VAL A 168 -5.56 -15.54 13.91
C VAL A 168 -4.38 -15.89 13.02
N LYS A 169 -4.53 -15.70 11.72
CA LYS A 169 -3.47 -15.89 10.73
C LYS A 169 -2.92 -14.56 10.26
N ASP A 170 -1.61 -14.45 10.17
CA ASP A 170 -0.96 -13.40 9.39
C ASP A 170 -0.95 -13.81 7.92
N LEU A 171 -1.70 -13.09 7.11
CA LEU A 171 -1.82 -13.35 5.67
C LEU A 171 -0.50 -13.04 4.93
N TYR A 172 0.34 -12.16 5.50
CA TYR A 172 1.58 -11.75 4.87
C TYR A 172 2.69 -12.79 5.05
N SER A 173 2.91 -13.28 6.25
CA SER A 173 3.94 -14.29 6.56
C SER A 173 3.42 -15.73 6.55
N GLY A 174 2.10 -15.92 6.71
CA GLY A 174 1.48 -17.23 6.91
C GLY A 174 1.50 -17.72 8.35
N ALA A 175 2.10 -17.00 9.29
CA ALA A 175 2.15 -17.37 10.70
C ALA A 175 0.77 -17.37 11.36
N THR A 176 0.60 -18.19 12.39
CA THR A 176 -0.65 -18.32 13.14
C THR A 176 -0.42 -17.92 14.60
N TYR A 177 -1.38 -17.21 15.16
CA TYR A 177 -1.40 -16.71 16.53
C TYR A 177 -2.70 -17.07 17.23
N THR A 178 -2.75 -16.88 18.54
CA THR A 178 -3.96 -17.07 19.35
C THR A 178 -4.28 -15.78 20.10
N VAL A 179 -5.55 -15.39 20.12
CA VAL A 179 -6.01 -14.24 20.92
C VAL A 179 -5.87 -14.54 22.39
N GLY A 180 -5.16 -13.67 23.10
CA GLY A 180 -4.98 -13.76 24.55
C GLY A 180 -6.24 -13.49 25.35
N SER A 181 -6.22 -13.80 26.67
CA SER A 181 -7.32 -13.49 27.59
C SER A 181 -7.58 -11.98 27.72
N ASP A 182 -6.57 -11.15 27.44
CA ASP A 182 -6.63 -9.69 27.38
C ASP A 182 -7.21 -9.14 26.05
N LYS A 183 -7.70 -10.04 25.17
CA LYS A 183 -8.19 -9.71 23.82
C LYS A 183 -7.15 -9.01 22.94
N THR A 184 -5.88 -9.38 23.11
CA THR A 184 -4.80 -8.93 22.24
C THR A 184 -4.17 -10.12 21.50
N VAL A 185 -3.54 -9.82 20.36
CA VAL A 185 -2.65 -10.75 19.65
C VAL A 185 -1.22 -10.21 19.76
N ALA A 186 -0.33 -10.96 20.40
CA ALA A 186 1.07 -10.62 20.46
C ALA A 186 1.75 -11.00 19.14
N VAL A 187 2.26 -10.03 18.41
CA VAL A 187 2.94 -10.22 17.12
C VAL A 187 4.24 -9.44 17.06
N THR A 188 5.15 -9.91 16.23
CA THR A 188 6.35 -9.16 15.86
C THR A 188 6.18 -8.62 14.45
N ILE A 189 6.09 -7.28 14.30
CA ILE A 189 6.11 -6.63 12.99
C ILE A 189 7.57 -6.58 12.55
N PRO A 190 7.92 -7.12 11.36
CA PRO A 190 9.30 -7.16 10.88
C PRO A 190 9.92 -5.77 10.76
N ALA A 191 11.25 -5.70 10.63
CA ALA A 191 11.93 -4.46 10.28
C ALA A 191 11.50 -3.97 8.89
N ALA A 192 11.60 -2.67 8.63
CA ALA A 192 11.22 -2.06 7.34
C ALA A 192 11.90 -2.73 6.14
N LYS A 193 13.20 -3.06 6.26
CA LYS A 193 13.97 -3.76 5.22
C LYS A 193 13.43 -5.16 4.89
N ASP A 194 12.71 -5.78 5.83
CA ASP A 194 12.08 -7.09 5.69
C ASP A 194 10.57 -6.97 5.36
N GLY A 195 10.15 -5.78 4.83
CA GLY A 195 8.79 -5.46 4.43
C GLY A 195 7.97 -4.73 5.50
N GLY A 196 8.39 -4.71 6.77
CA GLY A 196 7.76 -3.96 7.86
C GLY A 196 6.26 -4.20 8.04
N THR A 197 5.75 -5.40 7.71
CA THR A 197 4.32 -5.64 7.51
C THR A 197 3.81 -6.89 8.21
N VAL A 198 2.66 -6.80 8.87
CA VAL A 198 1.80 -7.93 9.25
C VAL A 198 0.36 -7.62 8.83
N ILE A 199 -0.41 -8.64 8.41
CA ILE A 199 -1.82 -8.49 8.04
C ILE A 199 -2.60 -9.65 8.66
N LEU A 200 -3.25 -9.37 9.80
CA LEU A 200 -3.91 -10.39 10.60
C LEU A 200 -5.39 -10.53 10.24
N THR A 201 -5.88 -11.76 10.21
CA THR A 201 -7.30 -12.09 10.07
C THR A 201 -7.69 -13.26 10.95
N GLU A 202 -8.96 -13.33 11.34
CA GLU A 202 -9.53 -14.50 12.00
C GLU A 202 -9.48 -15.73 11.10
N VAL A 203 -9.04 -16.85 11.61
CA VAL A 203 -9.21 -18.16 10.96
C VAL A 203 -10.63 -18.64 11.23
N LYS A 204 -11.52 -18.46 10.24
CA LYS A 204 -12.89 -18.97 10.33
C LYS A 204 -12.87 -20.49 10.30
N LYS A 205 -13.24 -21.13 11.41
CA LYS A 205 -13.49 -22.58 11.42
C LYS A 205 -14.69 -22.84 10.50
N THR A 206 -14.45 -23.44 9.35
CA THR A 206 -15.53 -23.88 8.46
C THR A 206 -16.38 -24.91 9.20
N LYS A 207 -17.66 -24.59 9.41
CA LYS A 207 -18.65 -25.51 9.98
C LYS A 207 -19.12 -26.56 8.96
N ASP A 208 -18.55 -26.56 7.75
CA ASP A 208 -19.03 -27.42 6.66
C ASP A 208 -17.82 -28.07 5.95
N PRO A 209 -17.68 -29.40 6.01
CA PRO A 209 -16.58 -30.08 5.31
C PRO A 209 -16.68 -30.05 3.77
N GLY A 210 -17.65 -29.33 3.20
CA GLY A 210 -17.90 -29.23 1.76
C GLY A 210 -17.58 -27.89 1.10
N LYS A 211 -17.14 -26.84 1.83
CA LYS A 211 -16.66 -25.58 1.25
C LYS A 211 -15.20 -25.39 1.57
N THR A 212 -14.36 -25.74 0.64
CA THR A 212 -12.94 -25.33 0.63
C THR A 212 -12.90 -23.81 0.63
N ASP A 213 -12.11 -23.21 1.56
CA ASP A 213 -11.64 -21.84 1.50
C ASP A 213 -11.18 -21.57 0.05
N PRO A 214 -11.54 -20.44 -0.57
CA PRO A 214 -11.06 -20.15 -1.91
C PRO A 214 -9.53 -20.08 -1.86
N THR A 215 -8.90 -21.20 -2.15
CA THR A 215 -7.50 -21.21 -2.57
C THR A 215 -7.41 -20.17 -3.68
N PRO A 216 -6.45 -19.23 -3.66
CA PRO A 216 -6.34 -18.24 -4.72
C PRO A 216 -6.27 -19.02 -6.04
N GLU A 217 -7.37 -19.02 -6.78
CA GLU A 217 -7.41 -19.56 -8.11
C GLU A 217 -6.27 -18.92 -8.87
N LYS A 218 -5.40 -19.74 -9.46
CA LYS A 218 -4.41 -19.27 -10.41
C LYS A 218 -5.19 -18.50 -11.46
N VAL A 219 -5.15 -17.16 -11.38
CA VAL A 219 -5.68 -16.31 -12.43
C VAL A 219 -4.84 -16.62 -13.64
N SER A 220 -5.36 -17.50 -14.48
CA SER A 220 -4.82 -17.72 -15.82
C SER A 220 -5.02 -16.40 -16.53
N ALA A 221 -3.92 -15.68 -16.78
CA ALA A 221 -3.96 -14.49 -17.60
C ALA A 221 -4.40 -14.92 -19.00
N THR A 222 -5.70 -14.78 -19.29
CA THR A 222 -6.18 -14.92 -20.65
C THR A 222 -5.63 -13.72 -21.41
N LEU A 223 -4.60 -13.95 -22.20
CA LEU A 223 -4.12 -12.98 -23.16
C LEU A 223 -5.28 -12.64 -24.07
N ILE A 224 -5.83 -11.44 -23.96
CA ILE A 224 -6.75 -10.90 -24.95
C ILE A 224 -5.88 -10.58 -26.18
N THR A 225 -5.80 -11.50 -27.11
CA THR A 225 -5.30 -11.24 -28.45
C THR A 225 -6.29 -10.30 -29.13
N LEU A 226 -5.90 -9.03 -29.22
CA LEU A 226 -6.58 -8.07 -30.09
C LEU A 226 -6.36 -8.49 -31.54
N ASP A 227 -7.35 -9.15 -32.10
CA ASP A 227 -7.40 -9.43 -33.53
C ASP A 227 -7.35 -8.10 -34.34
N LYS A 228 -6.26 -7.91 -35.09
CA LYS A 228 -6.10 -6.88 -36.09
C LYS A 228 -7.03 -7.15 -37.30
N LYS A 229 -8.31 -6.94 -37.15
CA LYS A 229 -9.24 -6.85 -38.30
C LYS A 229 -10.48 -6.07 -37.94
N THR A 230 -10.42 -4.77 -38.13
CA THR A 230 -11.47 -3.95 -38.78
C THR A 230 -11.04 -2.49 -38.76
N ALA A 231 -10.25 -2.05 -39.73
CA ALA A 231 -10.18 -0.65 -40.12
C ALA A 231 -11.44 -0.36 -40.93
N GLY A 232 -12.50 0.06 -40.29
CA GLY A 232 -13.74 0.53 -40.87
C GLY A 232 -13.86 2.03 -40.75
N LYS A 233 -13.96 2.68 -41.89
CA LYS A 233 -14.14 4.09 -42.21
C LYS A 233 -14.74 4.95 -41.09
N GLN A 234 -13.99 5.98 -40.69
CA GLN A 234 -14.47 7.09 -39.87
C GLN A 234 -15.36 8.01 -40.72
N GLN A 235 -16.62 8.11 -40.31
CA GLN A 235 -17.56 9.10 -40.81
C GLN A 235 -17.45 10.35 -39.94
N ASN A 236 -17.16 11.49 -40.58
CA ASN A 236 -17.14 12.81 -39.95
C ASN A 236 -18.55 13.16 -39.45
N ASP A 237 -18.71 13.47 -38.18
CA ASP A 237 -19.81 14.30 -37.72
C ASP A 237 -19.44 15.16 -36.51
N THR A 238 -19.57 16.45 -36.76
CA THR A 238 -19.90 17.59 -35.88
C THR A 238 -19.14 17.79 -34.55
N LYS A 239 -18.41 18.92 -34.54
CA LYS A 239 -17.85 19.62 -33.38
C LYS A 239 -18.88 19.76 -32.25
N LYS A 240 -18.69 19.00 -31.17
CA LYS A 240 -19.19 19.35 -29.85
C LYS A 240 -18.03 19.94 -29.06
N ALA A 241 -18.25 21.12 -28.47
CA ALA A 241 -17.27 21.80 -27.63
C ALA A 241 -16.83 20.90 -26.48
N ALA A 242 -15.50 20.86 -26.26
CA ALA A 242 -14.91 20.18 -25.11
C ALA A 242 -15.44 20.81 -23.80
N PRO A 243 -15.71 19.99 -22.76
CA PRO A 243 -16.00 20.54 -21.46
C PRO A 243 -14.79 21.31 -20.94
N LYS A 244 -15.01 22.53 -20.44
CA LYS A 244 -13.98 23.32 -19.76
C LYS A 244 -13.57 22.53 -18.50
N SER A 245 -12.30 22.10 -18.41
CA SER A 245 -11.71 21.64 -17.16
C SER A 245 -11.61 22.88 -16.26
N GLY A 246 -12.32 22.87 -15.16
CA GLY A 246 -12.13 23.84 -14.09
C GLY A 246 -10.85 23.46 -13.35
N ASP A 247 -9.79 24.14 -13.67
CA ASP A 247 -8.49 23.99 -13.02
C ASP A 247 -8.47 24.94 -11.83
N ASP A 248 -9.02 24.51 -10.70
CA ASP A 248 -8.77 25.13 -9.42
C ASP A 248 -7.66 24.37 -8.72
N ASN A 249 -6.56 25.05 -8.50
CA ASN A 249 -5.23 24.62 -8.04
C ASN A 249 -5.19 23.95 -6.64
N GLU A 250 -6.27 23.37 -6.13
CA GLU A 250 -6.29 22.69 -4.83
C GLU A 250 -5.82 21.22 -4.90
N ALA A 251 -5.94 20.55 -6.05
CA ALA A 251 -5.56 19.15 -6.19
C ALA A 251 -4.06 18.93 -6.00
N ALA A 252 -3.22 19.83 -6.51
CA ALA A 252 -1.77 19.77 -6.34
C ALA A 252 -1.33 19.90 -4.87
N THR A 253 -2.07 20.67 -4.07
CA THR A 253 -1.80 20.84 -2.64
C THR A 253 -2.07 19.57 -1.85
N TYR A 254 -3.04 18.74 -2.25
CA TYR A 254 -3.39 17.50 -1.57
C TYR A 254 -2.44 16.33 -1.88
N VAL A 255 -1.86 16.29 -3.08
CA VAL A 255 -0.83 15.30 -3.46
C VAL A 255 0.46 15.54 -2.68
N CYS A 256 0.87 16.79 -2.54
CA CYS A 256 2.01 17.18 -1.70
C CYS A 256 1.82 16.81 -0.21
N LEU A 257 0.59 16.86 0.29
CA LEU A 257 0.29 16.57 1.70
C LEU A 257 0.36 15.06 2.04
N LEU A 258 0.11 14.16 1.08
CA LEU A 258 0.35 12.71 1.28
C LEU A 258 1.84 12.40 1.43
N GLY A 259 2.68 13.00 0.61
CA GLY A 259 4.14 12.94 0.75
C GLY A 259 4.62 13.59 2.03
N LEU A 260 4.06 14.75 2.41
CA LEU A 260 4.44 15.51 3.59
C LEU A 260 4.00 14.86 4.92
N ALA A 261 2.90 14.13 4.97
CA ALA A 261 2.49 13.41 6.19
C ALA A 261 3.45 12.25 6.52
N MET A 262 3.97 11.58 5.50
CA MET A 262 5.05 10.58 5.67
C MET A 262 6.38 11.25 6.01
N VAL A 263 6.64 12.44 5.48
CA VAL A 263 7.83 13.27 5.74
C VAL A 263 7.84 13.86 7.16
N ALA A 264 6.69 14.23 7.73
CA ALA A 264 6.60 14.74 9.10
C ALA A 264 6.98 13.68 10.14
N ILE A 265 6.68 12.42 9.88
CA ILE A 265 7.08 11.29 10.75
C ILE A 265 8.61 11.13 10.75
N THR A 266 9.26 11.31 9.58
CA THR A 266 10.72 11.18 9.46
C THR A 266 11.48 12.46 9.92
N ALA A 267 10.91 13.65 9.76
CA ALA A 267 11.55 14.92 10.16
C ALA A 267 11.67 15.06 11.69
N ALA A 268 10.71 14.52 12.45
CA ALA A 268 10.77 14.53 13.92
C ALA A 268 11.92 13.67 14.45
N THR A 269 12.20 12.54 13.79
CA THR A 269 13.31 11.66 14.17
C THR A 269 14.68 12.23 13.79
N TYR A 270 14.79 12.96 12.67
CA TYR A 270 16.03 13.58 12.21
C TYR A 270 16.47 14.78 13.04
N ARG A 271 15.53 15.64 13.49
CA ARG A 271 15.86 16.76 14.38
C ARG A 271 16.42 16.31 15.73
N LYS A 272 15.99 15.16 16.25
CA LYS A 272 16.49 14.61 17.52
C LYS A 272 17.92 14.09 17.38
N LYS A 273 18.32 13.52 16.24
CA LYS A 273 19.68 13.03 15.99
C LYS A 273 20.73 14.16 15.92
N ARG A 274 20.33 15.37 15.49
CA ARG A 274 21.24 16.54 15.42
C ARG A 274 21.37 17.33 16.74
N ALA A 275 20.48 17.10 17.69
CA ALA A 275 20.56 17.75 18.99
C ALA A 275 21.35 16.95 20.03
N CYS A 276 21.82 15.75 19.70
CA CYS A 276 22.61 14.86 20.55
C CYS A 276 24.05 14.65 20.07
N ASN A 277 24.53 15.47 19.10
CA ASN A 277 25.97 15.55 18.73
C ASN A 277 26.50 16.97 19.00
#